data_d2f3362bd078e66f403b890d35208d66
#
_entry.id   d2f3362bd078e66f403b890d35208d66
#
_cell.length_a   1.000
_cell.length_b   1.000
_cell.length_c   1.000
_cell.angle_alpha   90.00
_cell.angle_beta   90.00
_cell.angle_gamma   90.00
#
_symmetry.space_group_name_H-M   'P 1'
#
loop_
_entity.id
_entity.type
_entity.pdbx_description
1 polymer ?
#
loop_
_entity_poly.entity_id
_entity_poly.type
_entity_poly.pdbx_seq_one_letter_code
_entity_poly.pdbx_strand_id
1 'polypeptide(L)'
;MNRVVKTPDRTSAAAYPRHLKGQVVTDSMALRWPGLFVRRYKFPRVVDRFLVPATPEPLISCQLGGSAVFKERDIGGDWLTHQLNRGTLFVTRSRTPYEVSFASPLGEELENVQIHVAIDVFLAALEAVYPGKSDTIEVIDFFGRDEALAHLCFACAEMLAERVPAKSERVTHLTNLIASCLAEKYTSAAAEKADFRGGLPVRQLRKVEDYVHAHLADDISLDSLAELAELSPFHFSRVFKQTTGMSPLQFVTRERITRAQQLIRETKRSLIEIGLDVGYKNPSHFAQVFRRVVGVTPTEFRSAL
;
A
#
# COMPACT_ATOMS: atom_id res chain seq x y z
N MET A 1 12.70 -32.23 13.74
CA MET A 1 13.20 -31.71 12.44
C MET A 1 12.06 -30.93 11.79
N ASN A 2 12.03 -29.59 11.96
CA ASN A 2 11.07 -28.75 11.26
C ASN A 2 11.48 -28.67 9.79
N ARG A 3 10.73 -29.30 8.90
CA ARG A 3 10.85 -29.05 7.46
C ARG A 3 10.50 -27.58 7.24
N VAL A 4 11.47 -26.75 6.90
CA VAL A 4 11.23 -25.44 6.32
C VAL A 4 10.52 -25.67 5.01
N VAL A 5 9.21 -25.49 4.99
CA VAL A 5 8.43 -25.56 3.76
C VAL A 5 8.85 -24.35 2.92
N LYS A 6 9.58 -24.57 1.84
CA LYS A 6 9.99 -23.51 0.92
C LYS A 6 8.73 -22.89 0.33
N THR A 7 8.55 -21.59 0.49
CA THR A 7 7.43 -20.86 -0.13
C THR A 7 7.52 -21.02 -1.65
N PRO A 8 6.45 -21.46 -2.34
CA PRO A 8 6.46 -21.60 -3.79
C PRO A 8 6.47 -20.21 -4.46
N ASP A 9 6.97 -20.14 -5.69
CA ASP A 9 6.96 -18.91 -6.47
C ASP A 9 5.53 -18.46 -6.82
N ARG A 10 4.61 -19.41 -6.99
CA ARG A 10 3.20 -19.17 -7.29
C ARG A 10 2.27 -20.04 -6.45
N THR A 11 1.10 -19.49 -6.14
CA THR A 11 0.02 -20.20 -5.44
C THR A 11 -1.34 -19.73 -5.94
N SER A 12 -2.41 -20.41 -5.58
CA SER A 12 -3.78 -19.96 -5.83
C SER A 12 -4.32 -19.15 -4.65
N ALA A 13 -5.31 -18.30 -4.87
CA ALA A 13 -6.03 -17.60 -3.82
C ALA A 13 -6.53 -18.55 -2.71
N ALA A 14 -6.95 -19.77 -3.07
CA ALA A 14 -7.39 -20.79 -2.10
C ALA A 14 -6.27 -21.25 -1.16
N ALA A 15 -5.06 -21.44 -1.67
CA ALA A 15 -3.90 -21.91 -0.88
C ALA A 15 -3.06 -20.78 -0.26
N TYR A 16 -3.27 -19.55 -0.67
CA TYR A 16 -2.53 -18.36 -0.26
C TYR A 16 -2.37 -18.19 1.26
N PRO A 17 -3.40 -18.45 2.11
CA PRO A 17 -3.27 -18.30 3.56
C PRO A 17 -2.15 -19.13 4.20
N ARG A 18 -1.75 -20.24 3.58
CA ARG A 18 -0.69 -21.13 4.09
C ARG A 18 0.70 -20.47 4.07
N HIS A 19 0.85 -19.39 3.31
CA HIS A 19 2.11 -18.67 3.10
C HIS A 19 2.18 -17.35 3.88
N LEU A 20 1.07 -16.94 4.50
CA LEU A 20 1.03 -15.72 5.31
C LEU A 20 1.37 -16.00 6.79
N LYS A 21 1.86 -14.97 7.46
CA LYS A 21 2.15 -14.99 8.90
C LYS A 21 0.98 -14.54 9.78
N GLY A 22 -0.17 -14.23 9.16
CA GLY A 22 -1.40 -13.85 9.85
C GLY A 22 -2.28 -15.04 10.17
N GLN A 23 -3.06 -14.93 11.25
CA GLN A 23 -4.12 -15.87 11.58
C GLN A 23 -5.38 -15.51 10.81
N VAL A 24 -5.95 -16.46 10.07
CA VAL A 24 -7.28 -16.31 9.44
C VAL A 24 -8.34 -16.30 10.54
N VAL A 25 -9.10 -15.22 10.62
CA VAL A 25 -10.24 -15.08 11.56
C VAL A 25 -11.54 -15.57 10.92
N THR A 26 -11.78 -15.19 9.67
CA THR A 26 -12.94 -15.61 8.90
C THR A 26 -12.57 -15.78 7.43
N ASP A 27 -13.23 -16.73 6.74
CA ASP A 27 -12.95 -17.09 5.34
C ASP A 27 -14.25 -17.34 4.56
N SER A 28 -14.41 -16.67 3.41
CA SER A 28 -15.57 -16.83 2.53
C SER A 28 -15.65 -18.18 1.83
N MET A 29 -14.55 -18.94 1.78
CA MET A 29 -14.56 -20.29 1.21
C MET A 29 -15.51 -21.22 1.98
N ALA A 30 -15.58 -21.07 3.30
CA ALA A 30 -16.53 -21.82 4.12
C ALA A 30 -18.01 -21.48 3.79
N LEU A 31 -18.26 -20.28 3.28
CA LEU A 31 -19.57 -19.77 2.85
C LEU A 31 -19.81 -19.99 1.34
N ARG A 32 -18.80 -20.47 0.61
CA ARG A 32 -18.84 -20.72 -0.84
C ARG A 32 -19.23 -19.48 -1.67
N TRP A 33 -18.73 -18.30 -1.31
CA TRP A 33 -19.00 -17.09 -2.09
C TRP A 33 -18.47 -17.24 -3.52
N PRO A 34 -19.28 -16.95 -4.54
CA PRO A 34 -18.84 -17.03 -5.92
C PRO A 34 -17.95 -15.83 -6.27
N GLY A 35 -16.85 -16.08 -6.96
CA GLY A 35 -16.02 -15.04 -7.57
C GLY A 35 -15.14 -14.23 -6.62
N LEU A 36 -15.31 -14.34 -5.29
CA LEU A 36 -14.46 -13.68 -4.30
C LEU A 36 -13.91 -14.65 -3.26
N PHE A 37 -12.62 -14.56 -3.00
CA PHE A 37 -11.97 -15.20 -1.86
C PHE A 37 -11.66 -14.11 -0.83
N VAL A 38 -12.56 -13.90 0.13
CA VAL A 38 -12.46 -12.88 1.17
C VAL A 38 -11.99 -13.50 2.45
N ARG A 39 -10.93 -12.94 3.06
CA ARG A 39 -10.41 -13.40 4.35
C ARG A 39 -10.08 -12.22 5.24
N ARG A 40 -10.50 -12.32 6.50
CA ARG A 40 -10.02 -11.43 7.55
C ARG A 40 -8.84 -12.08 8.25
N TYR A 41 -7.81 -11.28 8.48
CA TYR A 41 -6.61 -11.70 9.18
C TYR A 41 -6.38 -10.86 10.41
N LYS A 42 -5.80 -11.50 11.43
CA LYS A 42 -5.07 -10.85 12.51
C LYS A 42 -3.60 -11.16 12.34
N PHE A 43 -2.79 -10.12 12.39
CA PHE A 43 -1.34 -10.26 12.31
C PHE A 43 -0.69 -9.89 13.65
N PRO A 44 0.44 -10.52 13.99
CA PRO A 44 1.26 -10.10 15.12
C PRO A 44 1.70 -8.63 14.96
N ARG A 45 2.03 -7.99 16.08
CA ARG A 45 2.51 -6.60 16.12
C ARG A 45 3.77 -6.36 15.30
N VAL A 46 4.60 -7.39 15.20
CA VAL A 46 5.83 -7.40 14.41
C VAL A 46 5.86 -8.69 13.60
N VAL A 47 6.11 -8.56 12.33
CA VAL A 47 6.37 -9.68 11.43
C VAL A 47 7.66 -9.41 10.70
N ASP A 48 8.63 -10.28 10.97
CA ASP A 48 9.89 -10.28 10.25
C ASP A 48 9.69 -10.63 8.78
N ARG A 49 10.72 -10.36 8.00
CA ARG A 49 10.73 -10.64 6.57
C ARG A 49 10.24 -12.05 6.24
N PHE A 50 9.29 -12.13 5.34
CA PHE A 50 8.83 -13.37 4.74
C PHE A 50 8.46 -13.18 3.27
N LEU A 51 8.49 -14.28 2.51
CA LEU A 51 8.16 -14.30 1.10
C LEU A 51 6.66 -14.51 0.91
N VAL A 52 6.05 -13.66 0.10
CA VAL A 52 4.66 -13.76 -0.35
C VAL A 52 4.67 -14.31 -1.78
N PRO A 53 4.01 -15.44 -2.06
CA PRO A 53 3.97 -16.00 -3.41
C PRO A 53 3.05 -15.19 -4.32
N ALA A 54 3.34 -15.19 -5.62
CA ALA A 54 2.46 -14.64 -6.63
C ALA A 54 1.13 -15.41 -6.72
N THR A 55 0.04 -14.70 -7.03
CA THR A 55 -1.27 -15.31 -7.35
C THR A 55 -1.75 -14.85 -8.73
N PRO A 56 -2.42 -15.72 -9.50
CA PRO A 56 -3.03 -15.30 -10.75
C PRO A 56 -4.22 -14.36 -10.53
N GLU A 57 -4.90 -14.48 -9.39
CA GLU A 57 -6.03 -13.66 -9.00
C GLU A 57 -5.57 -12.29 -8.49
N PRO A 58 -6.17 -11.17 -8.95
CA PRO A 58 -5.93 -9.86 -8.35
C PRO A 58 -6.22 -9.87 -6.86
N LEU A 59 -5.33 -9.28 -6.07
CA LEU A 59 -5.43 -9.13 -4.63
C LEU A 59 -5.70 -7.68 -4.26
N ILE A 60 -6.69 -7.48 -3.41
CA ILE A 60 -6.92 -6.24 -2.66
C ILE A 60 -6.67 -6.56 -1.19
N SER A 61 -5.77 -5.84 -0.56
CA SER A 61 -5.52 -5.90 0.88
C SER A 61 -5.93 -4.56 1.48
N CYS A 62 -6.82 -4.57 2.49
CA CYS A 62 -7.32 -3.37 3.14
C CYS A 62 -7.12 -3.46 4.65
N GLN A 63 -6.52 -2.44 5.24
CA GLN A 63 -6.33 -2.35 6.69
C GLN A 63 -7.65 -2.03 7.38
N LEU A 64 -8.09 -2.91 8.29
CA LEU A 64 -9.33 -2.76 9.06
C LEU A 64 -9.08 -2.05 10.40
N GLY A 65 -7.93 -2.32 11.05
CA GLY A 65 -7.59 -1.76 12.35
C GLY A 65 -6.11 -1.90 12.67
N GLY A 66 -5.64 -1.10 13.61
CA GLY A 66 -4.23 -0.95 13.94
C GLY A 66 -3.45 -0.14 12.91
N SER A 67 -2.24 0.28 13.30
CA SER A 67 -1.31 1.02 12.45
C SER A 67 0.05 0.33 12.40
N ALA A 68 0.71 0.36 11.23
CA ALA A 68 2.02 -0.25 11.06
C ALA A 68 2.89 0.47 10.04
N VAL A 69 4.18 0.31 10.18
CA VAL A 69 5.16 0.53 9.12
C VAL A 69 5.24 -0.77 8.33
N PHE A 70 4.80 -0.74 7.09
CA PHE A 70 4.85 -1.86 6.15
C PHE A 70 6.00 -1.66 5.18
N LYS A 71 6.74 -2.72 4.94
CA LYS A 71 7.83 -2.71 3.96
C LYS A 71 7.64 -3.85 2.99
N GLU A 72 7.86 -3.56 1.72
CA GLU A 72 7.83 -4.56 0.64
C GLU A 72 8.98 -4.36 -0.32
N ARG A 73 9.36 -5.42 -1.04
CA ARG A 73 10.31 -5.36 -2.15
C ARG A 73 10.19 -6.56 -3.07
N ASP A 74 10.60 -6.40 -4.31
CA ASP A 74 10.95 -7.52 -5.17
C ASP A 74 12.18 -8.25 -4.63
N ILE A 75 12.33 -9.54 -4.95
CA ILE A 75 13.49 -10.33 -4.49
C ILE A 75 14.78 -9.70 -5.02
N GLY A 76 15.62 -9.25 -4.10
CA GLY A 76 16.88 -8.58 -4.42
C GLY A 76 16.78 -7.10 -4.75
N GLY A 77 15.57 -6.51 -4.72
CA GLY A 77 15.34 -5.09 -4.89
C GLY A 77 15.43 -4.29 -3.58
N ASP A 78 15.24 -2.98 -3.70
CA ASP A 78 15.22 -2.07 -2.57
C ASP A 78 13.88 -2.13 -1.81
N TRP A 79 13.93 -1.86 -0.50
CA TRP A 79 12.76 -1.83 0.34
C TRP A 79 11.94 -0.54 0.13
N LEU A 80 10.71 -0.69 -0.31
CA LEU A 80 9.69 0.36 -0.25
C LEU A 80 9.05 0.36 1.14
N THR A 81 8.85 1.54 1.72
CA THR A 81 8.30 1.69 3.07
C THR A 81 7.01 2.51 3.04
N HIS A 82 5.97 1.97 3.63
CA HIS A 82 4.63 2.54 3.63
C HIS A 82 4.06 2.62 5.04
N GLN A 83 3.09 3.52 5.24
CA GLN A 83 2.32 3.62 6.48
C GLN A 83 0.96 2.96 6.31
N LEU A 84 0.68 1.93 7.10
CA LEU A 84 -0.64 1.32 7.18
C LEU A 84 -1.46 2.02 8.26
N ASN A 85 -2.65 2.44 7.87
CA ASN A 85 -3.69 2.94 8.76
C ASN A 85 -5.03 2.38 8.28
N ARG A 86 -6.06 2.45 9.10
CA ARG A 86 -7.41 2.03 8.69
C ARG A 86 -7.79 2.62 7.33
N GLY A 87 -8.24 1.78 6.40
CA GLY A 87 -8.60 2.15 5.03
C GLY A 87 -7.43 2.28 4.07
N THR A 88 -6.19 2.03 4.50
CA THR A 88 -5.06 1.90 3.56
C THR A 88 -5.23 0.62 2.75
N LEU A 89 -5.05 0.76 1.45
CA LEU A 89 -5.21 -0.30 0.45
C LEU A 89 -3.87 -0.65 -0.18
N PHE A 90 -3.71 -1.93 -0.48
CA PHE A 90 -2.71 -2.46 -1.38
C PHE A 90 -3.44 -3.30 -2.44
N VAL A 91 -3.29 -2.94 -3.72
CA VAL A 91 -3.85 -3.67 -4.86
C VAL A 91 -2.69 -4.19 -5.68
N THR A 92 -2.69 -5.48 -5.99
CA THR A 92 -1.62 -6.09 -6.79
C THR A 92 -2.13 -7.31 -7.56
N ARG A 93 -1.45 -7.64 -8.62
CA ARG A 93 -1.45 -8.93 -9.30
C ARG A 93 -0.02 -9.30 -9.64
N SER A 94 0.78 -9.49 -8.61
CA SER A 94 2.19 -9.80 -8.79
C SER A 94 2.39 -11.08 -9.60
N ARG A 95 3.30 -11.03 -10.54
CA ARG A 95 3.70 -12.22 -11.35
C ARG A 95 4.84 -13.00 -10.74
N THR A 96 5.54 -12.38 -9.81
CA THR A 96 6.69 -12.94 -9.09
C THR A 96 6.45 -12.85 -7.59
N PRO A 97 7.05 -13.74 -6.78
CA PRO A 97 7.00 -13.61 -5.33
C PRO A 97 7.75 -12.36 -4.89
N TYR A 98 7.31 -11.76 -3.78
CA TYR A 98 7.89 -10.56 -3.21
C TYR A 98 8.05 -10.70 -1.69
N GLU A 99 8.95 -9.92 -1.11
CA GLU A 99 9.21 -9.94 0.31
C GLU A 99 8.47 -8.81 1.02
N VAL A 100 7.91 -9.13 2.21
CA VAL A 100 7.26 -8.15 3.07
C VAL A 100 7.73 -8.28 4.51
N SER A 101 7.67 -7.18 5.24
CA SER A 101 7.79 -7.12 6.70
C SER A 101 6.93 -5.98 7.23
N PHE A 102 6.53 -6.04 8.49
CA PHE A 102 5.81 -4.93 9.10
C PHE A 102 5.96 -4.93 10.62
N ALA A 103 5.84 -3.74 11.19
CA ALA A 103 5.88 -3.53 12.62
C ALA A 103 4.89 -2.44 13.03
N SER A 104 4.10 -2.70 14.07
CA SER A 104 3.24 -1.69 14.70
C SER A 104 4.05 -0.88 15.72
N PRO A 105 4.29 0.42 15.48
CA PRO A 105 5.03 1.26 16.43
C PRO A 105 4.27 1.50 17.74
N LEU A 106 2.94 1.38 17.71
CA LEU A 106 2.07 1.52 18.89
C LEU A 106 1.79 0.20 19.60
N GLY A 107 2.36 -0.90 19.10
CA GLY A 107 2.14 -2.23 19.68
C GLY A 107 0.71 -2.76 19.54
N GLU A 108 -0.04 -2.27 18.56
CA GLU A 108 -1.40 -2.69 18.25
C GLU A 108 -1.41 -4.01 17.46
N GLU A 109 -2.45 -4.81 17.66
CA GLU A 109 -2.74 -5.92 16.74
C GLU A 109 -3.22 -5.34 15.40
N LEU A 110 -2.78 -5.95 14.31
CA LEU A 110 -3.15 -5.52 12.97
C LEU A 110 -4.29 -6.38 12.47
N GLU A 111 -5.38 -5.75 12.08
CA GLU A 111 -6.50 -6.40 11.40
C GLU A 111 -6.56 -5.97 9.93
N ASN A 112 -6.68 -6.97 9.06
CA ASN A 112 -6.66 -6.76 7.63
C ASN A 112 -7.71 -7.66 6.95
N VAL A 113 -8.33 -7.16 5.89
CA VAL A 113 -9.12 -7.98 4.96
C VAL A 113 -8.39 -8.10 3.64
N GLN A 114 -8.28 -9.32 3.15
CA GLN A 114 -7.73 -9.62 1.83
C GLN A 114 -8.81 -10.22 0.95
N ILE A 115 -8.91 -9.70 -0.25
CA ILE A 115 -9.90 -10.08 -1.25
C ILE A 115 -9.17 -10.45 -2.52
N HIS A 116 -9.24 -11.71 -2.92
CA HIS A 116 -8.82 -12.11 -4.26
C HIS A 116 -10.06 -12.20 -5.14
N VAL A 117 -10.00 -11.60 -6.30
CA VAL A 117 -11.07 -11.69 -7.30
C VAL A 117 -10.76 -12.84 -8.23
N ALA A 118 -11.71 -13.79 -8.37
CA ALA A 118 -11.54 -14.92 -9.27
C ALA A 118 -11.23 -14.45 -10.70
N ILE A 119 -10.34 -15.15 -11.37
CA ILE A 119 -9.78 -14.68 -12.64
C ILE A 119 -10.84 -14.54 -13.74
N ASP A 120 -11.80 -15.45 -13.79
CA ASP A 120 -12.94 -15.41 -14.73
C ASP A 120 -13.82 -14.19 -14.50
N VAL A 121 -14.09 -13.83 -13.24
CA VAL A 121 -14.87 -12.64 -12.87
C VAL A 121 -14.11 -11.36 -13.26
N PHE A 122 -12.80 -11.33 -12.98
CA PHE A 122 -11.98 -10.17 -13.33
C PHE A 122 -11.87 -9.99 -14.85
N LEU A 123 -11.65 -11.08 -15.61
CA LEU A 123 -11.60 -11.03 -17.08
C LEU A 123 -12.94 -10.61 -17.68
N ALA A 124 -14.06 -11.07 -17.13
CA ALA A 124 -15.39 -10.64 -17.55
C ALA A 124 -15.60 -9.13 -17.32
N ALA A 125 -15.12 -8.61 -16.17
CA ALA A 125 -15.18 -7.17 -15.89
C ALA A 125 -14.26 -6.36 -16.84
N LEU A 126 -13.06 -6.85 -17.14
CA LEU A 126 -12.18 -6.23 -18.14
C LEU A 126 -12.82 -6.19 -19.51
N GLU A 127 -13.42 -7.28 -19.95
CA GLU A 127 -14.09 -7.34 -21.27
C GLU A 127 -15.27 -6.37 -21.35
N ALA A 128 -16.02 -6.23 -20.25
CA ALA A 128 -17.12 -5.26 -20.19
C ALA A 128 -16.65 -3.80 -20.28
N VAL A 129 -15.49 -3.48 -19.68
CA VAL A 129 -14.93 -2.11 -19.64
C VAL A 129 -14.08 -1.81 -20.89
N TYR A 130 -13.38 -2.80 -21.42
CA TYR A 130 -12.43 -2.71 -22.53
C TYR A 130 -12.63 -3.84 -23.54
N PRO A 131 -13.71 -3.83 -24.34
CA PRO A 131 -14.03 -4.93 -25.25
C PRO A 131 -12.87 -5.26 -26.21
N GLY A 132 -12.53 -6.54 -26.32
CA GLY A 132 -11.48 -7.06 -27.20
C GLY A 132 -10.05 -6.75 -26.78
N LYS A 133 -9.82 -6.26 -25.53
CA LYS A 133 -8.48 -5.93 -25.01
C LYS A 133 -8.14 -6.63 -23.68
N SER A 134 -9.02 -7.48 -23.17
CA SER A 134 -8.87 -8.09 -21.84
C SER A 134 -7.55 -8.84 -21.63
N ASP A 135 -6.99 -9.44 -22.69
CA ASP A 135 -5.73 -10.21 -22.61
C ASP A 135 -4.46 -9.34 -22.52
N THR A 136 -4.56 -8.07 -22.88
CA THR A 136 -3.42 -7.14 -22.92
C THR A 136 -3.36 -6.21 -21.71
N ILE A 137 -4.45 -6.17 -20.92
CA ILE A 137 -4.58 -5.27 -19.79
C ILE A 137 -4.07 -5.94 -18.51
N GLU A 138 -3.16 -5.25 -17.83
CA GLU A 138 -2.57 -5.69 -16.57
C GLU A 138 -3.11 -4.90 -15.39
N VAL A 139 -3.17 -5.53 -14.22
CA VAL A 139 -3.38 -4.82 -12.96
C VAL A 139 -2.08 -4.09 -12.63
N ILE A 140 -2.18 -2.82 -12.29
CA ILE A 140 -1.07 -2.02 -11.77
C ILE A 140 -1.06 -2.08 -10.25
N ASP A 141 0.12 -2.16 -9.66
CA ASP A 141 0.26 -2.09 -8.21
C ASP A 141 -0.14 -0.71 -7.71
N PHE A 142 -0.96 -0.70 -6.66
CA PHE A 142 -1.42 0.52 -6.00
C PHE A 142 -1.24 0.37 -4.50
N PHE A 143 -0.63 1.37 -3.88
CA PHE A 143 -0.59 1.54 -2.45
C PHE A 143 -1.11 2.93 -2.08
N GLY A 144 -2.13 3.01 -1.22
CA GLY A 144 -2.69 4.30 -0.85
C GLY A 144 -4.11 4.24 -0.30
N ARG A 145 -4.88 5.30 -0.51
CA ARG A 145 -6.28 5.42 -0.09
C ARG A 145 -7.19 5.61 -1.29
N ASP A 146 -8.21 4.80 -1.37
CA ASP A 146 -9.41 5.00 -2.19
C ASP A 146 -10.61 4.72 -1.30
N GLU A 147 -11.30 5.77 -0.91
CA GLU A 147 -12.45 5.71 0.03
C GLU A 147 -13.53 4.75 -0.48
N ALA A 148 -13.83 4.77 -1.78
CA ALA A 148 -14.86 3.91 -2.36
C ALA A 148 -14.46 2.44 -2.26
N LEU A 149 -13.24 2.08 -2.68
CA LEU A 149 -12.77 0.70 -2.61
C LEU A 149 -12.60 0.24 -1.15
N ALA A 150 -12.14 1.12 -0.25
CA ALA A 150 -12.04 0.80 1.17
C ALA A 150 -13.40 0.45 1.79
N HIS A 151 -14.46 1.21 1.45
CA HIS A 151 -15.81 0.91 1.91
C HIS A 151 -16.34 -0.42 1.38
N LEU A 152 -16.01 -0.79 0.14
CA LEU A 152 -16.35 -2.13 -0.39
C LEU A 152 -15.62 -3.23 0.37
N CYS A 153 -14.35 -3.01 0.74
CA CYS A 153 -13.60 -3.96 1.57
C CYS A 153 -14.20 -4.09 2.98
N PHE A 154 -14.64 -2.99 3.59
CA PHE A 154 -15.34 -3.02 4.89
C PHE A 154 -16.66 -3.77 4.78
N ALA A 155 -17.45 -3.52 3.74
CA ALA A 155 -18.69 -4.26 3.48
C ALA A 155 -18.44 -5.77 3.32
N CYS A 156 -17.39 -6.19 2.60
CA CYS A 156 -16.97 -7.59 2.53
C CYS A 156 -16.68 -8.17 3.91
N ALA A 157 -15.93 -7.45 4.74
CA ALA A 157 -15.55 -7.89 6.08
C ALA A 157 -16.77 -8.04 7.00
N GLU A 158 -17.74 -7.13 6.91
CA GLU A 158 -19.01 -7.15 7.66
C GLU A 158 -19.89 -8.32 7.21
N MET A 159 -20.13 -8.45 5.90
CA MET A 159 -20.91 -9.56 5.34
C MET A 159 -20.32 -10.93 5.68
N LEU A 160 -18.98 -11.02 5.75
CA LEU A 160 -18.28 -12.23 6.16
C LEU A 160 -18.50 -12.52 7.66
N ALA A 161 -18.52 -11.49 8.51
CA ALA A 161 -18.83 -11.61 9.95
C ALA A 161 -20.29 -12.01 10.18
N GLU A 162 -21.22 -11.46 9.41
CA GLU A 162 -22.65 -11.83 9.39
C GLU A 162 -22.90 -13.25 8.83
N ARG A 163 -21.89 -13.89 8.24
CA ARG A 163 -21.99 -15.19 7.56
C ARG A 163 -23.04 -15.19 6.43
N VAL A 164 -23.07 -14.09 5.65
CA VAL A 164 -24.02 -13.96 4.52
C VAL A 164 -23.85 -15.15 3.57
N PRO A 165 -24.96 -15.86 3.21
CA PRO A 165 -24.87 -17.03 2.37
C PRO A 165 -24.53 -16.69 0.91
N ALA A 166 -23.87 -17.62 0.21
CA ALA A 166 -23.48 -17.47 -1.20
C ALA A 166 -24.60 -17.07 -2.17
N LYS A 167 -25.84 -17.49 -1.88
CA LYS A 167 -27.03 -17.18 -2.70
C LYS A 167 -27.55 -15.74 -2.53
N SER A 168 -26.96 -14.95 -1.63
CA SER A 168 -27.38 -13.56 -1.41
C SER A 168 -27.01 -12.69 -2.60
N GLU A 169 -27.99 -11.94 -3.11
CA GLU A 169 -27.78 -10.91 -4.13
C GLU A 169 -26.70 -9.89 -3.71
N ARG A 170 -26.58 -9.62 -2.41
CA ARG A 170 -25.52 -8.73 -1.87
C ARG A 170 -24.13 -9.24 -2.25
N VAL A 171 -23.89 -10.57 -2.20
CA VAL A 171 -22.60 -11.16 -2.57
C VAL A 171 -22.33 -10.96 -4.07
N THR A 172 -23.31 -11.26 -4.92
CA THR A 172 -23.20 -11.11 -6.36
C THR A 172 -22.93 -9.66 -6.77
N HIS A 173 -23.71 -8.71 -6.23
CA HIS A 173 -23.55 -7.29 -6.54
C HIS A 173 -22.21 -6.74 -6.07
N LEU A 174 -21.76 -7.12 -4.86
CA LEU A 174 -20.49 -6.69 -4.32
C LEU A 174 -19.32 -7.27 -5.12
N THR A 175 -19.40 -8.53 -5.55
CA THR A 175 -18.42 -9.19 -6.42
C THR A 175 -18.24 -8.41 -7.72
N ASN A 176 -19.35 -8.14 -8.41
CA ASN A 176 -19.33 -7.42 -9.68
C ASN A 176 -18.81 -5.99 -9.51
N LEU A 177 -19.21 -5.28 -8.44
CA LEU A 177 -18.78 -3.92 -8.18
C LEU A 177 -17.27 -3.84 -7.89
N ILE A 178 -16.72 -4.76 -7.11
CA ILE A 178 -15.28 -4.84 -6.84
C ILE A 178 -14.52 -5.14 -8.13
N ALA A 179 -14.98 -6.10 -8.93
CA ALA A 179 -14.32 -6.47 -10.18
C ALA A 179 -14.32 -5.30 -11.18
N SER A 180 -15.45 -4.59 -11.34
CA SER A 180 -15.56 -3.39 -12.18
C SER A 180 -14.66 -2.26 -11.66
N CYS A 181 -14.64 -2.03 -10.36
CA CYS A 181 -13.75 -1.04 -9.75
C CYS A 181 -12.27 -1.32 -10.04
N LEU A 182 -11.84 -2.59 -9.95
CA LEU A 182 -10.48 -2.99 -10.32
C LEU A 182 -10.21 -2.73 -11.81
N ALA A 183 -11.12 -3.14 -12.70
CA ALA A 183 -10.96 -2.97 -14.14
C ALA A 183 -10.88 -1.49 -14.54
N GLU A 184 -11.72 -0.65 -13.93
CA GLU A 184 -11.82 0.77 -14.28
C GLU A 184 -10.72 1.66 -13.71
N LYS A 185 -10.11 1.27 -12.56
CA LYS A 185 -9.19 2.16 -11.83
C LYS A 185 -7.77 1.61 -11.69
N TYR A 186 -7.60 0.30 -11.62
CA TYR A 186 -6.32 -0.33 -11.21
C TYR A 186 -5.70 -1.17 -12.33
N THR A 187 -5.81 -0.70 -13.56
CA THR A 187 -5.27 -1.39 -14.75
C THR A 187 -4.39 -0.47 -15.58
N SER A 188 -3.53 -1.06 -16.42
CA SER A 188 -2.69 -0.32 -17.37
C SER A 188 -3.53 0.58 -18.29
N ALA A 189 -4.68 0.09 -18.79
CA ALA A 189 -5.59 0.88 -19.61
C ALA A 189 -6.28 2.00 -18.80
N ALA A 190 -6.55 1.80 -17.52
CA ALA A 190 -7.07 2.86 -16.65
C ALA A 190 -6.01 3.94 -16.41
N ALA A 191 -4.74 3.55 -16.21
CA ALA A 191 -3.62 4.49 -16.08
C ALA A 191 -3.44 5.34 -17.33
N GLU A 192 -3.50 4.75 -18.53
CA GLU A 192 -3.47 5.48 -19.80
C GLU A 192 -4.64 6.47 -19.94
N LYS A 193 -5.85 6.10 -19.48
CA LYS A 193 -7.01 7.00 -19.44
C LYS A 193 -6.91 8.07 -18.35
N ALA A 194 -6.23 7.79 -17.23
CA ALA A 194 -6.04 8.73 -16.13
C ALA A 194 -5.08 9.87 -16.50
N ASP A 195 -4.14 9.63 -17.42
CA ASP A 195 -3.37 10.70 -18.08
C ASP A 195 -4.32 11.75 -18.73
N PHE A 196 -5.55 11.35 -19.06
CA PHE A 196 -6.62 12.23 -19.56
C PHE A 196 -7.52 12.84 -18.46
N ARG A 197 -7.55 12.34 -17.21
CA ARG A 197 -8.56 12.71 -16.18
C ARG A 197 -8.06 13.20 -14.82
N GLY A 198 -6.76 13.44 -14.63
CA GLY A 198 -6.30 14.32 -13.56
C GLY A 198 -5.67 13.69 -12.32
N GLY A 199 -5.21 12.42 -12.34
CA GLY A 199 -4.27 11.87 -11.34
C GLY A 199 -2.82 11.90 -11.83
N LEU A 200 -1.84 11.79 -10.93
CA LEU A 200 -0.45 11.62 -11.33
C LEU A 200 -0.22 10.15 -11.71
N PRO A 201 0.24 9.85 -12.95
CA PRO A 201 0.52 8.48 -13.37
C PRO A 201 1.50 7.79 -12.43
N VAL A 202 1.30 6.50 -12.16
CA VAL A 202 2.14 5.71 -11.25
C VAL A 202 3.63 5.82 -11.59
N ARG A 203 3.98 5.82 -12.87
CA ARG A 203 5.37 5.99 -13.32
C ARG A 203 5.94 7.35 -12.94
N GLN A 204 5.15 8.42 -13.06
CA GLN A 204 5.58 9.77 -12.69
C GLN A 204 5.62 9.92 -11.16
N LEU A 205 4.66 9.33 -10.45
CA LEU A 205 4.68 9.29 -8.98
C LEU A 205 5.95 8.60 -8.48
N ARG A 206 6.28 7.41 -9.00
CA ARG A 206 7.52 6.69 -8.65
C ARG A 206 8.77 7.52 -8.94
N LYS A 207 8.88 8.14 -10.11
CA LYS A 207 10.01 9.06 -10.42
C LYS A 207 10.17 10.15 -9.36
N VAL A 208 9.05 10.73 -8.91
CA VAL A 208 9.05 11.79 -7.88
C VAL A 208 9.44 11.22 -6.51
N GLU A 209 8.90 10.06 -6.13
CA GLU A 209 9.23 9.39 -4.86
C GLU A 209 10.71 8.99 -4.82
N ASP A 210 11.23 8.35 -5.85
CA ASP A 210 12.64 7.95 -5.99
C ASP A 210 13.56 9.17 -5.90
N TYR A 211 13.21 10.24 -6.59
CA TYR A 211 13.97 11.49 -6.52
C TYR A 211 13.98 12.09 -5.11
N VAL A 212 12.83 12.15 -4.46
CA VAL A 212 12.74 12.67 -3.08
C VAL A 212 13.61 11.83 -2.14
N HIS A 213 13.55 10.50 -2.24
CA HIS A 213 14.36 9.60 -1.39
C HIS A 213 15.86 9.76 -1.62
N ALA A 214 16.27 9.96 -2.88
CA ALA A 214 17.70 10.15 -3.22
C ALA A 214 18.23 11.51 -2.80
N HIS A 215 17.37 12.54 -2.66
CA HIS A 215 17.76 13.94 -2.49
C HIS A 215 17.23 14.59 -1.19
N LEU A 216 16.95 13.78 -0.16
CA LEU A 216 16.37 14.29 1.11
C LEU A 216 17.20 15.40 1.76
N ALA A 217 18.53 15.37 1.58
CA ALA A 217 19.43 16.40 2.11
C ALA A 217 19.42 17.71 1.31
N ASP A 218 18.97 17.65 0.05
CA ASP A 218 19.03 18.76 -0.90
C ASP A 218 17.82 19.70 -0.78
N ASP A 219 17.90 20.83 -1.46
CA ASP A 219 16.78 21.79 -1.53
C ASP A 219 15.79 21.35 -2.61
N ILE A 220 14.77 20.58 -2.20
CA ILE A 220 13.72 20.08 -3.08
C ILE A 220 12.63 21.14 -3.22
N SER A 221 12.48 21.67 -4.42
CA SER A 221 11.45 22.66 -4.75
C SER A 221 10.20 22.01 -5.39
N LEU A 222 9.07 22.72 -5.34
CA LEU A 222 7.87 22.30 -6.06
C LEU A 222 8.12 22.26 -7.59
N ASP A 223 8.92 23.20 -8.09
CA ASP A 223 9.22 23.32 -9.51
C ASP A 223 10.05 22.12 -9.99
N SER A 224 11.06 21.69 -9.24
CA SER A 224 11.87 20.52 -9.60
C SER A 224 11.06 19.21 -9.62
N LEU A 225 10.13 19.05 -8.66
CA LEU A 225 9.25 17.89 -8.64
C LEU A 225 8.21 17.92 -9.78
N ALA A 226 7.71 19.09 -10.13
CA ALA A 226 6.78 19.26 -11.24
C ALA A 226 7.44 19.00 -12.61
N GLU A 227 8.70 19.43 -12.78
CA GLU A 227 9.50 19.15 -13.97
C GLU A 227 9.71 17.65 -14.17
N LEU A 228 10.05 16.91 -13.11
CA LEU A 228 10.16 15.44 -13.13
C LEU A 228 8.88 14.74 -13.58
N ALA A 229 7.74 15.32 -13.21
CA ALA A 229 6.42 14.84 -13.58
C ALA A 229 5.95 15.38 -14.94
N GLU A 230 6.76 16.20 -15.62
CA GLU A 230 6.43 16.83 -16.91
C GLU A 230 5.14 17.67 -16.85
N LEU A 231 4.89 18.33 -15.69
CA LEU A 231 3.69 19.12 -15.40
C LEU A 231 4.06 20.54 -14.94
N SER A 232 3.12 21.48 -15.08
CA SER A 232 3.26 22.76 -14.39
C SER A 232 3.16 22.59 -12.86
N PRO A 233 3.83 23.44 -12.06
CA PRO A 233 3.81 23.33 -10.59
C PRO A 233 2.41 23.33 -9.98
N PHE A 234 1.51 24.14 -10.52
CA PHE A 234 0.11 24.20 -10.08
C PHE A 234 -0.64 22.88 -10.39
N HIS A 235 -0.49 22.36 -11.60
CA HIS A 235 -1.13 21.11 -12.01
C HIS A 235 -0.54 19.93 -11.24
N PHE A 236 0.79 19.85 -11.14
CA PHE A 236 1.48 18.84 -10.34
C PHE A 236 1.01 18.82 -8.89
N SER A 237 1.00 19.98 -8.21
CA SER A 237 0.56 20.07 -6.81
C SER A 237 -0.85 19.53 -6.60
N ARG A 238 -1.77 19.82 -7.53
CA ARG A 238 -3.16 19.35 -7.49
C ARG A 238 -3.25 17.85 -7.69
N VAL A 239 -2.64 17.32 -8.76
CA VAL A 239 -2.75 15.88 -9.08
C VAL A 239 -1.95 15.03 -8.10
N PHE A 240 -0.80 15.49 -7.62
CA PHE A 240 -0.02 14.82 -6.59
C PHE A 240 -0.83 14.72 -5.29
N LYS A 241 -1.46 15.81 -4.83
CA LYS A 241 -2.32 15.80 -3.66
C LYS A 241 -3.53 14.88 -3.84
N GLN A 242 -4.11 14.87 -5.02
CA GLN A 242 -5.24 13.97 -5.34
C GLN A 242 -4.81 12.51 -5.28
N THR A 243 -3.60 12.18 -5.74
CA THR A 243 -3.07 10.81 -5.78
C THR A 243 -2.57 10.34 -4.41
N THR A 244 -1.84 11.21 -3.65
CA THR A 244 -1.15 10.82 -2.41
C THR A 244 -1.89 11.25 -1.12
N GLY A 245 -2.92 12.08 -1.23
CA GLY A 245 -3.64 12.66 -0.10
C GLY A 245 -2.93 13.84 0.57
N MET A 246 -1.73 14.21 0.14
CA MET A 246 -0.94 15.32 0.71
C MET A 246 -0.23 16.14 -0.36
N SER A 247 0.11 17.40 -0.02
CA SER A 247 0.88 18.22 -0.96
C SER A 247 2.31 17.70 -1.16
N PRO A 248 2.97 17.98 -2.31
CA PRO A 248 4.34 17.54 -2.57
C PRO A 248 5.32 17.91 -1.46
N LEU A 249 5.28 19.14 -0.96
CA LEU A 249 6.17 19.59 0.12
C LEU A 249 5.84 18.96 1.48
N GLN A 250 4.57 18.60 1.73
CA GLN A 250 4.20 17.80 2.90
C GLN A 250 4.77 16.39 2.80
N PHE A 251 4.75 15.81 1.60
CA PHE A 251 5.36 14.51 1.33
C PHE A 251 6.87 14.54 1.60
N VAL A 252 7.61 15.50 1.03
CA VAL A 252 9.06 15.69 1.31
C VAL A 252 9.32 15.83 2.81
N THR A 253 8.52 16.64 3.50
CA THR A 253 8.65 16.83 4.96
C THR A 253 8.49 15.50 5.71
N ARG A 254 7.47 14.72 5.35
CA ARG A 254 7.21 13.41 5.96
C ARG A 254 8.38 12.46 5.74
N GLU A 255 8.88 12.34 4.52
CA GLU A 255 9.97 11.43 4.18
C GLU A 255 11.27 11.82 4.92
N ARG A 256 11.58 13.11 5.00
CA ARG A 256 12.70 13.64 5.82
C ARG A 256 12.60 13.23 7.28
N ILE A 257 11.42 13.37 7.89
CA ILE A 257 11.21 13.02 9.30
C ILE A 257 11.25 11.50 9.50
N THR A 258 10.71 10.72 8.58
CA THR A 258 10.79 9.26 8.60
C THR A 258 12.25 8.80 8.55
N ARG A 259 13.06 9.39 7.67
CA ARG A 259 14.49 9.10 7.60
C ARG A 259 15.23 9.52 8.86
N ALA A 260 14.90 10.67 9.43
CA ALA A 260 15.47 11.13 10.70
C ALA A 260 15.16 10.16 11.85
N GLN A 261 13.91 9.66 11.97
CA GLN A 261 13.54 8.65 12.97
C GLN A 261 14.39 7.39 12.83
N GLN A 262 14.60 6.93 11.59
CA GLN A 262 15.45 5.78 11.31
C GLN A 262 16.90 6.03 11.78
N LEU A 263 17.50 7.15 11.38
CA LEU A 263 18.87 7.50 11.77
C LEU A 263 19.02 7.64 13.30
N ILE A 264 18.02 8.18 13.99
CA ILE A 264 18.02 8.27 15.46
C ILE A 264 18.03 6.89 16.11
N ARG A 265 17.31 5.92 15.55
CA ARG A 265 17.24 4.54 16.05
C ARG A 265 18.53 3.75 15.77
N GLU A 266 19.05 3.89 14.56
CA GLU A 266 20.13 3.04 14.04
C GLU A 266 21.53 3.57 14.36
N THR A 267 21.67 4.84 14.77
CA THR A 267 22.97 5.47 14.95
C THR A 267 23.09 6.27 16.25
N LYS A 268 24.35 6.49 16.69
CA LYS A 268 24.69 7.40 17.80
C LYS A 268 25.03 8.81 17.35
N ARG A 269 24.77 9.16 16.09
CA ARG A 269 25.05 10.49 15.54
C ARG A 269 24.29 11.59 16.29
N SER A 270 24.83 12.78 16.31
CA SER A 270 24.16 13.93 16.94
C SER A 270 22.86 14.29 16.21
N LEU A 271 21.88 14.83 16.94
CA LEU A 271 20.61 15.26 16.33
C LEU A 271 20.81 16.40 15.32
N ILE A 272 21.87 17.19 15.49
CA ILE A 272 22.26 18.25 14.56
C ILE A 272 22.71 17.63 13.23
N GLU A 273 23.62 16.65 13.27
CA GLU A 273 24.08 15.95 12.06
C GLU A 273 22.93 15.24 11.34
N ILE A 274 22.05 14.58 12.09
CA ILE A 274 20.87 13.93 11.51
C ILE A 274 19.96 14.96 10.86
N GLY A 275 19.73 16.11 11.50
CA GLY A 275 18.95 17.21 10.92
C GLY A 275 19.53 17.70 9.59
N LEU A 276 20.85 17.86 9.52
CA LEU A 276 21.55 18.25 8.29
C LEU A 276 21.43 17.20 7.19
N ASP A 277 21.62 15.93 7.52
CA ASP A 277 21.51 14.80 6.57
C ASP A 277 20.13 14.67 5.94
N VAL A 278 19.10 15.09 6.63
CA VAL A 278 17.73 15.06 6.12
C VAL A 278 17.25 16.44 5.64
N GLY A 279 18.19 17.37 5.38
CA GLY A 279 17.92 18.64 4.69
C GLY A 279 17.42 19.78 5.58
N TYR A 280 17.65 19.75 6.90
CA TYR A 280 17.35 20.88 7.80
C TYR A 280 18.61 21.60 8.21
N LYS A 281 18.84 22.78 7.61
CA LYS A 281 20.00 23.65 7.94
C LYS A 281 19.93 24.28 9.34
N ASN A 282 18.73 24.35 9.93
CA ASN A 282 18.48 24.94 11.25
C ASN A 282 17.98 23.87 12.24
N PRO A 283 18.75 23.57 13.33
CA PRO A 283 18.36 22.56 14.32
C PRO A 283 17.05 22.85 15.04
N SER A 284 16.74 24.12 15.32
CA SER A 284 15.47 24.51 15.97
C SER A 284 14.29 24.25 15.05
N HIS A 285 14.42 24.55 13.76
CA HIS A 285 13.40 24.23 12.76
C HIS A 285 13.21 22.72 12.61
N PHE A 286 14.30 21.96 12.56
CA PHE A 286 14.22 20.49 12.58
C PHE A 286 13.44 19.96 13.78
N ALA A 287 13.76 20.41 14.99
CA ALA A 287 13.08 19.96 16.21
C ALA A 287 11.58 20.31 16.21
N GLN A 288 11.20 21.49 15.72
CA GLN A 288 9.81 21.91 15.59
C GLN A 288 9.04 21.04 14.59
N VAL A 289 9.61 20.79 13.40
CA VAL A 289 8.97 19.98 12.36
C VAL A 289 8.85 18.52 12.82
N PHE A 290 9.92 17.99 13.42
CA PHE A 290 9.91 16.62 13.97
C PHE A 290 8.81 16.47 15.02
N ARG A 291 8.71 17.38 16.00
CA ARG A 291 7.65 17.35 17.01
C ARG A 291 6.26 17.46 16.40
N ARG A 292 6.07 18.29 15.38
CA ARG A 292 4.79 18.45 14.70
C ARG A 292 4.35 17.16 14.00
N VAL A 293 5.30 16.38 13.44
CA VAL A 293 5.00 15.15 12.67
C VAL A 293 4.92 13.93 13.58
N VAL A 294 5.80 13.84 14.59
CA VAL A 294 5.97 12.66 15.46
C VAL A 294 5.23 12.79 16.80
N GLY A 295 4.91 14.03 17.22
CA GLY A 295 4.26 14.31 18.50
C GLY A 295 5.23 14.60 19.66
N VAL A 296 6.51 14.18 19.56
CA VAL A 296 7.56 14.39 20.55
C VAL A 296 8.80 15.01 19.90
N THR A 297 9.68 15.60 20.69
CA THR A 297 10.94 16.14 20.19
C THR A 297 11.93 15.04 19.79
N PRO A 298 12.93 15.32 18.92
CA PRO A 298 13.98 14.34 18.59
C PRO A 298 14.74 13.82 19.81
N THR A 299 14.92 14.66 20.82
CA THR A 299 15.60 14.29 22.08
C THR A 299 14.75 13.33 22.89
N GLU A 300 13.48 13.64 23.10
CA GLU A 300 12.54 12.74 23.77
C GLU A 300 12.38 11.41 23.03
N PHE A 301 12.30 11.46 21.70
CA PHE A 301 12.23 10.28 20.86
C PHE A 301 13.46 9.38 21.05
N ARG A 302 14.67 9.95 21.08
CA ARG A 302 15.91 9.19 21.34
C ARG A 302 15.97 8.61 22.74
N SER A 303 15.50 9.36 23.74
CA SER A 303 15.52 8.89 25.14
C SER A 303 14.53 7.77 25.43
N ALA A 304 13.56 7.55 24.54
CA ALA A 304 12.55 6.50 24.67
C ALA A 304 12.93 5.20 23.94
N LEU A 305 14.11 5.13 23.31
CA LEU A 305 14.66 3.95 22.64
C LEU A 305 15.53 3.13 23.56
#